data_e3aebf516ed2f60a10a57156b7237f35
#
_entry.id   e3aebf516ed2f60a10a57156b7237f35
#
_cell.length_a   1.000
_cell.length_b   1.000
_cell.length_c   1.000
_cell.angle_alpha   90.00
_cell.angle_beta   90.00
_cell.angle_gamma   90.00
#
_symmetry.space_group_name_H-M   'P 1'
#
loop_
_entity.id
_entity.type
_entity.pdbx_description
1 polymer ?
#
loop_
_entity_poly.entity_id
_entity_poly.type
_entity_poly.pdbx_seq_one_letter_code
_entity_poly.pdbx_strand_id
1 'polypeptide(L)'
;MKPFILYKNKKGFDLYTDFSKKIILNNKNISKFLNKKFKFKKKFKNTDLLIGFFGYEILNNLIGVKLPKQKSINFSKGIFYKPETKISLKENLFYQSSIINKVNKKFKININQNLYTKIFNKFKKKIRSGETYQIKICTKYKNKSKIDPLDFF
;
A
#
# COMPACT_ATOMS: atom_id res chain seq x y z
N MET A 1 -16.36 9.50 -10.86
CA MET A 1 -16.41 8.01 -10.78
C MET A 1 -16.68 7.64 -9.33
N LYS A 2 -17.58 6.68 -9.07
CA LYS A 2 -17.78 6.17 -7.69
C LYS A 2 -16.57 5.34 -7.27
N PRO A 3 -16.15 5.37 -6.00
CA PRO A 3 -15.04 4.55 -5.53
C PRO A 3 -15.39 3.06 -5.63
N PHE A 4 -14.38 2.25 -5.95
CA PHE A 4 -14.49 0.80 -5.99
C PHE A 4 -13.19 0.16 -5.49
N ILE A 5 -13.26 -1.12 -5.11
CA ILE A 5 -12.11 -1.94 -4.76
C ILE A 5 -12.18 -3.21 -5.59
N LEU A 6 -11.12 -3.49 -6.33
CA LEU A 6 -10.95 -4.72 -7.09
C LEU A 6 -9.94 -5.61 -6.36
N TYR A 7 -10.34 -6.86 -6.09
CA TYR A 7 -9.53 -7.84 -5.40
C TYR A 7 -9.38 -9.09 -6.25
N LYS A 8 -8.15 -9.48 -6.59
CA LYS A 8 -7.87 -10.71 -7.31
C LYS A 8 -8.00 -11.91 -6.37
N ASN A 9 -8.80 -12.89 -6.75
CA ASN A 9 -8.94 -14.16 -6.05
C ASN A 9 -8.53 -15.34 -6.97
N LYS A 10 -8.62 -16.59 -6.49
CA LYS A 10 -8.23 -17.79 -7.27
C LYS A 10 -9.07 -18.05 -8.51
N LYS A 11 -10.26 -17.44 -8.64
CA LYS A 11 -11.24 -17.72 -9.72
C LYS A 11 -11.48 -16.51 -10.63
N GLY A 12 -10.80 -15.38 -10.39
CA GLY A 12 -11.00 -14.13 -11.10
C GLY A 12 -10.89 -12.93 -10.15
N PHE A 13 -11.85 -12.02 -10.20
CA PHE A 13 -11.84 -10.81 -9.41
C PHE A 13 -13.14 -10.64 -8.63
N ASP A 14 -13.03 -10.10 -7.43
CA ASP A 14 -14.16 -9.60 -6.65
C ASP A 14 -14.14 -8.06 -6.71
N LEU A 15 -15.21 -7.48 -7.28
CA LEU A 15 -15.44 -6.03 -7.30
C LEU A 15 -16.33 -5.66 -6.13
N TYR A 16 -15.86 -4.73 -5.31
CA TYR A 16 -16.60 -4.19 -4.17
C TYR A 16 -16.97 -2.74 -4.40
N THR A 17 -18.24 -2.41 -4.18
CA THR A 17 -18.80 -1.06 -4.38
C THR A 17 -19.75 -0.68 -3.24
N ASP A 18 -20.34 0.51 -3.34
CA ASP A 18 -21.37 1.01 -2.42
C ASP A 18 -20.92 0.93 -0.95
N PHE A 19 -19.93 1.75 -0.62
CA PHE A 19 -19.32 1.73 0.71
C PHE A 19 -20.19 2.49 1.73
N SER A 20 -20.71 1.78 2.72
CA SER A 20 -21.49 2.38 3.82
C SER A 20 -20.62 3.08 4.87
N LYS A 21 -19.34 2.72 4.95
CA LYS A 21 -18.41 3.28 5.94
C LYS A 21 -17.00 3.37 5.43
N LYS A 22 -16.36 4.52 5.69
CA LYS A 22 -14.92 4.74 5.53
C LYS A 22 -14.29 4.96 6.90
N ILE A 23 -13.22 4.26 7.21
CA ILE A 23 -12.46 4.38 8.44
C ILE A 23 -11.05 4.80 8.09
N ILE A 24 -10.61 5.95 8.58
CA ILE A 24 -9.23 6.42 8.47
C ILE A 24 -8.58 6.22 9.84
N LEU A 25 -7.50 5.43 9.88
CA LEU A 25 -6.79 5.16 11.11
C LEU A 25 -5.87 6.33 11.49
N ASN A 26 -5.90 6.66 12.77
CA ASN A 26 -5.05 7.67 13.39
C ASN A 26 -4.69 7.23 14.82
N ASN A 27 -3.87 8.03 15.53
CA ASN A 27 -3.43 7.69 16.90
C ASN A 27 -4.57 7.47 17.89
N LYS A 28 -5.71 8.15 17.70
CA LYS A 28 -6.84 8.11 18.65
C LYS A 28 -7.70 6.86 18.50
N ASN A 29 -7.80 6.30 17.27
CA ASN A 29 -8.75 5.23 16.99
C ASN A 29 -8.11 3.87 16.68
N ILE A 30 -6.79 3.82 16.47
CA ILE A 30 -6.08 2.62 16.03
C ILE A 30 -6.22 1.45 17.04
N SER A 31 -6.01 1.69 18.32
CA SER A 31 -6.13 0.64 19.35
C SER A 31 -7.55 0.09 19.43
N LYS A 32 -8.56 0.98 19.39
CA LYS A 32 -9.97 0.57 19.35
C LYS A 32 -10.30 -0.24 18.10
N PHE A 33 -9.72 0.13 16.95
CA PHE A 33 -9.92 -0.60 15.70
C PHE A 33 -9.30 -2.00 15.73
N LEU A 34 -8.08 -2.15 16.22
CA LEU A 34 -7.37 -3.43 16.30
C LEU A 34 -8.02 -4.40 17.30
N ASN A 35 -8.57 -3.87 18.39
CA ASN A 35 -9.26 -4.67 19.41
C ASN A 35 -10.72 -4.96 19.06
N LYS A 36 -11.21 -4.49 17.91
CA LYS A 36 -12.60 -4.72 17.52
C LYS A 36 -12.82 -6.18 17.15
N LYS A 37 -13.82 -6.82 17.77
CA LYS A 37 -14.29 -8.15 17.37
C LYS A 37 -15.19 -8.01 16.13
N PHE A 38 -14.88 -8.75 15.07
CA PHE A 38 -15.65 -8.78 13.83
C PHE A 38 -16.60 -9.98 13.81
N LYS A 39 -17.84 -9.75 13.34
CA LYS A 39 -18.83 -10.82 13.18
C LYS A 39 -18.79 -11.34 11.74
N PHE A 40 -18.55 -12.63 11.58
CA PHE A 40 -18.64 -13.31 10.29
C PHE A 40 -19.96 -14.05 10.19
N LYS A 41 -20.69 -13.84 9.09
CA LYS A 41 -21.94 -14.52 8.79
C LYS A 41 -21.89 -15.08 7.37
N LYS A 42 -22.66 -16.14 7.08
CA LYS A 42 -22.71 -16.78 5.75
C LYS A 42 -23.12 -15.81 4.63
N LYS A 43 -24.02 -14.87 4.91
CA LYS A 43 -24.45 -13.86 3.92
C LYS A 43 -23.54 -12.63 3.99
N PHE A 44 -23.02 -12.20 2.85
CA PHE A 44 -22.12 -11.05 2.71
C PHE A 44 -22.67 -9.77 3.39
N LYS A 45 -23.93 -9.41 3.12
CA LYS A 45 -24.56 -8.21 3.71
C LYS A 45 -24.56 -8.15 5.25
N ASN A 46 -24.46 -9.30 5.91
CA ASN A 46 -24.51 -9.39 7.37
C ASN A 46 -23.12 -9.59 8.00
N THR A 47 -22.06 -9.50 7.20
CA THR A 47 -20.68 -9.69 7.64
C THR A 47 -20.02 -8.34 7.92
N ASP A 48 -19.29 -8.24 9.02
CA ASP A 48 -18.46 -7.07 9.33
C ASP A 48 -17.18 -7.06 8.49
N LEU A 49 -17.30 -7.20 7.16
CA LEU A 49 -16.17 -7.15 6.26
C LEU A 49 -15.66 -5.70 6.13
N LEU A 50 -14.38 -5.52 6.35
CA LEU A 50 -13.67 -4.28 6.07
C LEU A 50 -12.54 -4.58 5.10
N ILE A 51 -12.47 -3.82 4.01
CA ILE A 51 -11.41 -3.94 3.00
C ILE A 51 -10.58 -2.66 3.03
N GLY A 52 -9.27 -2.80 3.07
CA GLY A 52 -8.37 -1.66 3.13
C GLY A 52 -6.93 -2.08 3.34
N PHE A 53 -6.13 -1.17 3.84
CA PHE A 53 -4.72 -1.43 4.12
C PHE A 53 -4.29 -0.78 5.43
N PHE A 54 -3.21 -1.32 5.99
CA PHE A 54 -2.43 -0.68 7.04
C PHE A 54 -1.22 0.01 6.43
N GLY A 55 -1.01 1.28 6.74
CA GLY A 55 0.22 2.00 6.42
C GLY A 55 1.35 1.56 7.34
N TYR A 56 2.59 1.62 6.86
CA TYR A 56 3.78 1.25 7.64
C TYR A 56 3.92 2.09 8.92
N GLU A 57 3.43 3.33 8.91
CA GLU A 57 3.42 4.26 10.04
C GLU A 57 2.61 3.79 11.26
N ILE A 58 1.82 2.72 11.10
CA ILE A 58 1.12 2.08 12.21
C ILE A 58 2.09 1.51 13.25
N LEU A 59 3.28 1.09 12.82
CA LEU A 59 4.31 0.53 13.69
C LEU A 59 4.72 1.47 14.81
N ASN A 60 4.71 2.78 14.56
CA ASN A 60 4.98 3.80 15.59
C ASN A 60 4.06 3.67 16.82
N ASN A 61 2.84 3.19 16.59
CA ASN A 61 1.84 3.02 17.66
C ASN A 61 1.85 1.63 18.29
N LEU A 62 2.27 0.62 17.53
CA LEU A 62 2.24 -0.77 18.00
C LEU A 62 3.48 -1.15 18.81
N ILE A 63 4.65 -0.67 18.40
CA ILE A 63 5.95 -1.05 19.02
C ILE A 63 6.68 0.11 19.68
N GLY A 64 6.06 1.30 19.75
CA GLY A 64 6.65 2.47 20.40
C GLY A 64 7.85 3.08 19.68
N VAL A 65 8.19 2.61 18.49
CA VAL A 65 9.33 3.12 17.69
C VAL A 65 8.93 4.40 16.96
N LYS A 66 9.64 5.49 17.22
CA LYS A 66 9.47 6.74 16.46
C LYS A 66 10.24 6.65 15.15
N LEU A 67 9.55 6.28 14.07
CA LEU A 67 10.14 6.33 12.73
C LEU A 67 10.22 7.78 12.24
N PRO A 68 11.29 8.16 11.52
CA PRO A 68 11.39 9.49 10.93
C PRO A 68 10.25 9.70 9.94
N LYS A 69 9.56 10.85 10.03
CA LYS A 69 8.52 11.23 9.08
C LYS A 69 9.10 11.35 7.69
N GLN A 70 8.62 10.53 6.76
CA GLN A 70 8.95 10.70 5.35
C GLN A 70 8.19 11.92 4.81
N LYS A 71 8.91 13.01 4.56
CA LYS A 71 8.33 14.27 4.02
C LYS A 71 7.73 14.12 2.62
N SER A 72 8.01 13.05 1.89
CA SER A 72 7.67 12.92 0.47
C SER A 72 6.36 12.18 0.19
N ILE A 73 5.78 11.48 1.15
CA ILE A 73 4.55 10.72 0.97
C ILE A 73 3.70 10.87 2.24
N ASN A 74 2.59 11.58 2.10
CA ASN A 74 1.60 11.64 3.19
C ASN A 74 0.70 10.42 3.11
N PHE A 75 1.16 9.31 3.70
CA PHE A 75 0.40 8.05 3.70
C PHE A 75 -0.39 7.93 5.00
N SER A 76 -1.63 7.51 4.91
CA SER A 76 -2.47 7.28 6.08
C SER A 76 -1.98 6.05 6.86
N LYS A 77 -2.15 6.04 8.18
CA LYS A 77 -1.86 4.87 9.03
C LYS A 77 -2.69 3.65 8.67
N GLY A 78 -3.79 3.86 8.00
CA GLY A 78 -4.64 2.85 7.39
C GLY A 78 -5.95 3.47 6.93
N ILE A 79 -6.51 2.88 5.89
CA ILE A 79 -7.82 3.24 5.37
C ILE A 79 -8.59 1.94 5.14
N PHE A 80 -9.81 1.88 5.66
CA PHE A 80 -10.71 0.74 5.50
C PHE A 80 -12.08 1.19 5.05
N TYR A 81 -12.70 0.40 4.19
CA TYR A 81 -14.04 0.60 3.69
C TYR A 81 -14.91 -0.61 4.01
N LYS A 82 -16.16 -0.37 4.38
CA LYS A 82 -17.18 -1.41 4.51
C LYS A 82 -18.01 -1.43 3.22
N PRO A 83 -17.82 -2.44 2.34
CA PRO A 83 -18.61 -2.56 1.12
C PRO A 83 -19.99 -3.14 1.41
N GLU A 84 -20.99 -2.69 0.68
CA GLU A 84 -22.35 -3.23 0.71
C GLU A 84 -22.64 -4.14 -0.49
N THR A 85 -21.90 -3.96 -1.58
CA THR A 85 -22.06 -4.75 -2.80
C THR A 85 -20.77 -5.48 -3.14
N LYS A 86 -20.91 -6.77 -3.49
CA LYS A 86 -19.84 -7.61 -4.01
C LYS A 86 -20.29 -8.25 -5.33
N ILE A 87 -19.50 -8.08 -6.39
CA ILE A 87 -19.73 -8.68 -7.70
C ILE A 87 -18.50 -9.54 -8.03
N SER A 88 -18.70 -10.82 -8.31
CA SER A 88 -17.60 -11.71 -8.74
C SER A 88 -17.50 -11.68 -10.26
N LEU A 89 -16.31 -11.36 -10.77
CA LEU A 89 -16.00 -11.21 -12.19
C LEU A 89 -15.04 -12.33 -12.62
N LYS A 90 -15.25 -12.87 -13.82
CA LYS A 90 -14.33 -13.85 -14.41
C LYS A 90 -13.06 -13.16 -14.93
N GLU A 91 -11.95 -13.89 -14.97
CA GLU A 91 -10.63 -13.36 -15.33
C GLU A 91 -10.57 -12.74 -16.75
N ASN A 92 -11.32 -13.28 -17.69
CA ASN A 92 -11.30 -12.90 -19.10
C ASN A 92 -11.81 -11.47 -19.42
N LEU A 93 -12.35 -10.76 -18.43
CA LEU A 93 -12.91 -9.42 -18.62
C LEU A 93 -11.86 -8.29 -18.59
N PHE A 94 -10.61 -8.59 -18.19
CA PHE A 94 -9.58 -7.57 -17.95
C PHE A 94 -8.37 -7.65 -18.89
N TYR A 95 -8.36 -8.59 -19.86
CA TYR A 95 -7.28 -8.72 -20.83
C TYR A 95 -7.48 -7.81 -22.06
N GLN A 96 -7.33 -6.50 -21.87
CA GLN A 96 -7.03 -5.58 -22.98
C GLN A 96 -6.01 -4.55 -22.51
N SER A 97 -4.75 -4.81 -22.70
CA SER A 97 -3.74 -3.83 -22.34
C SER A 97 -2.90 -3.41 -23.54
N SER A 98 -3.10 -2.18 -23.95
CA SER A 98 -2.16 -1.39 -24.73
C SER A 98 -1.25 -0.51 -23.86
N ILE A 99 -0.95 -0.95 -22.63
CA ILE A 99 -0.33 -0.13 -21.58
C ILE A 99 1.10 0.27 -21.88
N ILE A 100 1.86 -0.60 -22.54
CA ILE A 100 3.30 -0.46 -22.74
C ILE A 100 3.67 0.84 -23.47
N ASN A 101 2.77 1.37 -24.29
CA ASN A 101 3.01 2.58 -25.09
C ASN A 101 2.73 3.90 -24.36
N LYS A 102 2.11 3.87 -23.17
CA LYS A 102 1.73 5.09 -22.42
C LYS A 102 2.73 5.45 -21.30
N VAL A 103 3.67 4.58 -21.01
CA VAL A 103 4.63 4.82 -19.93
C VAL A 103 5.78 5.68 -20.43
N ASN A 104 5.97 6.83 -19.80
CA ASN A 104 7.17 7.64 -20.05
C ASN A 104 8.40 6.87 -19.55
N LYS A 105 9.33 6.55 -20.46
CA LYS A 105 10.55 5.78 -20.16
C LYS A 105 11.57 6.54 -19.31
N LYS A 106 11.35 7.84 -19.05
CA LYS A 106 12.28 8.67 -18.25
C LYS A 106 11.94 8.57 -16.76
N PHE A 107 12.85 7.98 -16.00
CA PHE A 107 12.77 7.92 -14.54
C PHE A 107 13.72 8.93 -13.90
N LYS A 108 13.29 9.59 -12.84
CA LYS A 108 14.16 10.36 -11.95
C LYS A 108 14.54 9.50 -10.76
N ILE A 109 15.83 9.43 -10.47
CA ILE A 109 16.40 8.69 -9.35
C ILE A 109 16.69 9.70 -8.23
N ASN A 110 16.34 9.36 -6.99
CA ASN A 110 16.59 10.22 -5.82
C ASN A 110 18.04 10.24 -5.36
N ILE A 111 18.82 9.23 -5.72
CA ILE A 111 20.23 9.08 -5.34
C ILE A 111 21.03 8.83 -6.62
N ASN A 112 21.92 9.74 -6.97
CA ASN A 112 22.86 9.53 -8.07
C ASN A 112 24.01 8.60 -7.62
N GLN A 113 24.83 8.14 -8.57
CA GLN A 113 25.91 7.19 -8.32
C GLN A 113 26.92 7.70 -7.28
N ASN A 114 27.34 8.97 -7.36
CA ASN A 114 28.30 9.55 -6.42
C ASN A 114 27.76 9.56 -4.98
N LEU A 115 26.50 9.95 -4.81
CA LEU A 115 25.86 9.95 -3.50
C LEU A 115 25.66 8.52 -2.98
N TYR A 116 25.29 7.58 -3.86
CA TYR A 116 25.18 6.17 -3.52
C TYR A 116 26.52 5.61 -3.01
N THR A 117 27.62 5.87 -3.72
CA THR A 117 28.95 5.42 -3.32
C THR A 117 29.37 6.01 -1.96
N LYS A 118 29.11 7.29 -1.70
CA LYS A 118 29.38 7.90 -0.40
C LYS A 118 28.59 7.22 0.73
N ILE A 119 27.29 6.99 0.52
CA ILE A 119 26.42 6.31 1.48
C ILE A 119 26.90 4.87 1.70
N PHE A 120 27.19 4.14 0.63
CA PHE A 120 27.69 2.77 0.69
C PHE A 120 28.98 2.67 1.52
N ASN A 121 29.98 3.49 1.23
CA ASN A 121 31.23 3.50 1.96
C ASN A 121 31.06 3.85 3.43
N LYS A 122 30.17 4.79 3.76
CA LYS A 122 29.84 5.12 5.15
C LYS A 122 29.27 3.89 5.89
N PHE A 123 28.32 3.18 5.28
CA PHE A 123 27.70 2.02 5.89
C PHE A 123 28.61 0.80 5.93
N LYS A 124 29.47 0.62 4.90
CA LYS A 124 30.51 -0.41 4.91
C LYS A 124 31.45 -0.26 6.13
N LYS A 125 31.83 0.98 6.47
CA LYS A 125 32.62 1.25 7.69
C LYS A 125 31.87 0.81 8.95
N LYS A 126 30.56 1.14 9.07
CA LYS A 126 29.73 0.75 10.23
C LYS A 126 29.56 -0.77 10.40
N ILE A 127 29.46 -1.50 9.28
CA ILE A 127 29.42 -2.96 9.32
C ILE A 127 30.80 -3.50 9.81
N ARG A 128 31.90 -2.95 9.30
CA ARG A 128 33.24 -3.38 9.72
C ARG A 128 33.58 -3.05 11.17
N SER A 129 33.01 -1.98 11.71
CA SER A 129 33.15 -1.60 13.14
C SER A 129 32.22 -2.38 14.06
N GLY A 130 31.39 -3.29 13.53
CA GLY A 130 30.45 -4.08 14.34
C GLY A 130 29.21 -3.33 14.80
N GLU A 131 28.97 -2.07 14.34
CA GLU A 131 27.78 -1.31 14.72
C GLU A 131 26.48 -1.94 14.18
N THR A 132 26.59 -2.70 13.09
CA THR A 132 25.47 -3.41 12.47
C THR A 132 26.00 -4.53 11.55
N TYR A 133 25.21 -5.58 11.37
CA TYR A 133 25.59 -6.72 10.51
C TYR A 133 25.05 -6.61 9.07
N GLN A 134 23.99 -5.81 8.88
CA GLN A 134 23.34 -5.64 7.58
C GLN A 134 22.69 -4.27 7.45
N ILE A 135 22.79 -3.68 6.25
CA ILE A 135 22.12 -2.42 5.89
C ILE A 135 21.56 -2.55 4.49
N LYS A 136 20.29 -2.12 4.32
CA LYS A 136 19.64 -2.03 3.02
C LYS A 136 19.62 -0.58 2.54
N ILE A 137 20.28 -0.30 1.40
CA ILE A 137 20.23 1.01 0.74
C ILE A 137 19.12 0.96 -0.32
N CYS A 138 18.09 1.78 -0.15
CA CYS A 138 16.97 1.84 -1.08
C CYS A 138 17.06 3.06 -1.99
N THR A 139 16.96 2.85 -3.30
CA THR A 139 16.81 3.92 -4.29
C THR A 139 15.35 4.08 -4.69
N LYS A 140 14.91 5.32 -4.88
CA LYS A 140 13.55 5.64 -5.32
C LYS A 140 13.57 6.13 -6.76
N TYR A 141 12.83 5.44 -7.60
CA TYR A 141 12.57 5.85 -8.96
C TYR A 141 11.24 6.56 -9.05
N LYS A 142 11.18 7.71 -9.71
CA LYS A 142 9.95 8.47 -9.95
C LYS A 142 9.73 8.62 -11.44
N ASN A 143 8.51 8.40 -11.88
CA ASN A 143 8.04 8.65 -13.23
C ASN A 143 6.84 9.60 -13.18
N LYS A 144 6.65 10.41 -14.22
CA LYS A 144 5.52 11.36 -14.35
C LYS A 144 4.36 10.78 -15.18
N SER A 145 4.41 9.52 -15.54
CA SER A 145 3.29 8.90 -16.29
C SER A 145 2.03 8.88 -15.45
N LYS A 146 0.93 9.26 -16.07
CA LYS A 146 -0.41 9.04 -15.54
C LYS A 146 -0.90 7.73 -16.11
N ILE A 147 -0.92 6.71 -15.29
CA ILE A 147 -1.39 5.38 -15.68
C ILE A 147 -2.65 5.11 -14.89
N ASP A 148 -3.69 4.60 -15.56
CA ASP A 148 -4.88 4.12 -14.85
C ASP A 148 -4.51 2.89 -14.04
N PRO A 149 -4.82 2.84 -12.73
CA PRO A 149 -4.55 1.65 -11.92
C PRO A 149 -5.16 0.36 -12.50
N LEU A 150 -6.28 0.44 -13.21
CA LEU A 150 -6.91 -0.72 -13.87
C LEU A 150 -6.07 -1.28 -15.02
N ASP A 151 -5.20 -0.47 -15.60
CA ASP A 151 -4.28 -0.92 -16.64
C ASP A 151 -3.20 -1.89 -16.09
N PHE A 152 -3.08 -2.10 -14.78
CA PHE A 152 -2.14 -3.03 -14.16
C PHE A 152 -2.76 -4.35 -13.72
N PHE A 153 -4.05 -4.51 -13.87
CA PHE A 153 -4.78 -5.73 -13.57
C PHE A 153 -5.17 -6.47 -14.83
#